data_2d066c6e618a6312e75fc71048eb20dc
#
_entry.id   2d066c6e618a6312e75fc71048eb20dc
#
_cell.length_a   1.000
_cell.length_b   1.000
_cell.length_c   1.000
_cell.angle_alpha   90.00
_cell.angle_beta   90.00
_cell.angle_gamma   90.00
#
_symmetry.space_group_name_H-M   'P 1'
#
loop_
_entity.id
_entity.type
_entity.pdbx_description
1 polymer ?
#
loop_
_entity_poly.entity_id
_entity_poly.type
_entity_poly.pdbx_seq_one_letter_code
_entity_poly.pdbx_strand_id
1 'polypeptide(L)'
;AAFLGDEFDRRSVAVVLAATAVPDVDTFAGLYLQGTHRALLHTLVLPVGAGAVLAYDTRLRPVSWLLGRWGVRGVRVAWVALAALSIGGILPDLMTNGVNVFYPFYDRFFTVDGELLLSNQRGVVQTFVDLSADPQRTTENTHYWTGVDPTRGAEPENVERIFPVVRSGFQLLVVFLGAFTLGGRFWAER
;
A
#
# COMPACT_ATOMS: atom_id res chain seq x y z
N ALA A 1 0.91 14.38 7.66
CA ALA A 1 0.83 15.78 8.13
C ALA A 1 1.93 16.64 7.50
N ALA A 2 3.21 16.32 7.69
CA ALA A 2 4.33 17.15 7.21
C ALA A 2 4.29 17.45 5.70
N PHE A 3 4.02 16.45 4.86
CA PHE A 3 3.99 16.61 3.41
C PHE A 3 2.82 17.46 2.87
N LEU A 4 1.74 17.55 3.63
CA LEU A 4 0.62 18.42 3.27
C LEU A 4 0.92 19.88 3.55
N GLY A 5 1.79 20.20 4.54
CA GLY A 5 2.14 21.58 4.88
C GLY A 5 0.88 22.42 5.16
N ASP A 6 0.77 23.56 4.48
CA ASP A 6 -0.35 24.51 4.60
C ASP A 6 -1.69 23.93 4.10
N GLU A 7 -1.65 22.84 3.32
CA GLU A 7 -2.84 22.15 2.81
C GLU A 7 -3.35 21.05 3.77
N PHE A 8 -2.83 21.02 5.00
CA PHE A 8 -3.25 20.09 6.02
C PHE A 8 -4.63 20.47 6.56
N ASP A 9 -5.65 19.74 6.19
CA ASP A 9 -7.00 19.84 6.71
C ASP A 9 -7.69 18.48 6.69
N ARG A 10 -8.91 18.42 7.25
CA ARG A 10 -9.67 17.17 7.35
C ARG A 10 -9.94 16.52 6.00
N ARG A 11 -10.19 17.30 4.95
CA ARG A 11 -10.49 16.79 3.60
C ARG A 11 -9.23 16.22 2.97
N SER A 12 -8.12 16.95 3.04
CA SER A 12 -6.83 16.49 2.51
C SER A 12 -6.37 15.22 3.21
N VAL A 13 -6.50 15.15 4.54
CA VAL A 13 -6.17 13.96 5.33
C VAL A 13 -7.08 12.78 4.95
N ALA A 14 -8.38 13.01 4.79
CA ALA A 14 -9.31 11.96 4.38
C ALA A 14 -8.96 11.39 2.99
N VAL A 15 -8.59 12.24 2.03
CA VAL A 15 -8.14 11.79 0.69
C VAL A 15 -6.87 10.95 0.79
N VAL A 16 -5.90 11.39 1.58
CA VAL A 16 -4.63 10.66 1.77
C VAL A 16 -4.88 9.31 2.44
N LEU A 17 -5.72 9.25 3.49
CA LEU A 17 -6.07 8.00 4.16
C LEU A 17 -6.86 7.07 3.25
N ALA A 18 -7.82 7.61 2.48
CA ALA A 18 -8.56 6.82 1.50
C ALA A 18 -7.62 6.21 0.44
N ALA A 19 -6.59 6.95 0.01
CA ALA A 19 -5.62 6.44 -0.95
C ALA A 19 -4.82 5.24 -0.41
N THR A 20 -4.50 5.20 0.89
CA THR A 20 -3.81 4.03 1.49
C THR A 20 -4.66 2.78 1.51
N ALA A 21 -5.99 2.91 1.52
CA ALA A 21 -6.92 1.79 1.52
C ALA A 21 -7.31 1.30 0.11
N VAL A 22 -6.93 2.05 -0.94
CA VAL A 22 -7.25 1.67 -2.33
C VAL A 22 -6.71 0.29 -2.71
N PRO A 23 -5.47 -0.10 -2.37
CA PRO A 23 -4.97 -1.42 -2.73
C PRO A 23 -5.85 -2.54 -2.17
N ASP A 24 -6.31 -2.43 -0.93
CA ASP A 24 -7.11 -3.47 -0.27
C ASP A 24 -8.48 -3.73 -0.92
N VAL A 25 -8.94 -2.80 -1.78
CA VAL A 25 -10.18 -2.97 -2.55
C VAL A 25 -10.07 -4.13 -3.54
N ASP A 26 -8.85 -4.54 -3.93
CA ASP A 26 -8.65 -5.69 -4.82
C ASP A 26 -9.11 -7.02 -4.20
N THR A 27 -9.27 -7.08 -2.88
CA THR A 27 -9.88 -8.25 -2.21
C THR A 27 -11.30 -8.52 -2.72
N PHE A 28 -12.06 -7.47 -3.06
CA PHE A 28 -13.41 -7.61 -3.62
C PHE A 28 -13.39 -8.03 -5.09
N ALA A 29 -12.31 -7.76 -5.81
CA ALA A 29 -12.14 -8.28 -7.17
C ALA A 29 -12.02 -9.82 -7.17
N GLY A 30 -11.57 -10.43 -6.07
CA GLY A 30 -11.52 -11.86 -5.86
C GLY A 30 -12.88 -12.58 -5.99
N LEU A 31 -13.99 -11.85 -5.82
CA LEU A 31 -15.33 -12.40 -6.09
C LEU A 31 -15.55 -12.79 -7.57
N TYR A 32 -14.82 -12.15 -8.47
CA TYR A 32 -14.96 -12.34 -9.93
C TYR A 32 -13.67 -12.89 -10.56
N LEU A 33 -12.52 -12.51 -10.03
CA LEU A 33 -11.20 -12.82 -10.58
C LEU A 33 -10.34 -13.42 -9.45
N GLN A 34 -10.12 -14.72 -9.50
CA GLN A 34 -9.31 -15.41 -8.50
C GLN A 34 -7.85 -14.93 -8.49
N GLY A 35 -7.24 -14.87 -7.31
CA GLY A 35 -5.83 -14.52 -7.14
C GLY A 35 -5.51 -13.03 -7.36
N THR A 36 -6.53 -12.16 -7.37
CA THR A 36 -6.31 -10.72 -7.58
C THR A 36 -5.87 -9.99 -6.33
N HIS A 37 -6.16 -10.52 -5.14
CA HIS A 37 -5.74 -9.91 -3.88
C HIS A 37 -4.21 -9.87 -3.77
N ARG A 38 -3.66 -8.71 -3.43
CA ARG A 38 -2.23 -8.39 -3.44
C ARG A 38 -1.55 -8.47 -4.82
N ALA A 39 -2.34 -8.41 -5.89
CA ALA A 39 -1.85 -8.34 -7.26
C ALA A 39 -2.44 -7.16 -8.03
N LEU A 40 -3.78 -7.05 -8.11
CA LEU A 40 -4.44 -6.12 -9.02
C LEU A 40 -4.19 -4.65 -8.66
N LEU A 41 -4.41 -4.26 -7.41
CA LEU A 41 -4.21 -2.88 -6.93
C LEU A 41 -2.97 -2.71 -6.06
N HIS A 42 -2.33 -3.80 -5.66
CA HIS A 42 -1.05 -3.77 -4.94
C HIS A 42 0.17 -3.73 -5.87
N THR A 43 -0.03 -3.70 -7.19
CA THR A 43 1.07 -3.57 -8.14
C THR A 43 1.70 -2.17 -8.10
N LEU A 44 3.02 -2.07 -8.22
CA LEU A 44 3.72 -0.78 -8.38
C LEU A 44 3.49 -0.14 -9.76
N VAL A 45 2.99 -0.89 -10.72
CA VAL A 45 2.63 -0.36 -12.04
C VAL A 45 1.57 0.74 -11.92
N LEU A 46 0.61 0.56 -11.01
CA LEU A 46 -0.48 1.51 -10.79
C LEU A 46 0.03 2.88 -10.28
N PRO A 47 0.77 2.97 -9.16
CA PRO A 47 1.28 4.27 -8.70
C PRO A 47 2.32 4.88 -9.65
N VAL A 48 3.12 4.08 -10.35
CA VAL A 48 4.05 4.59 -11.38
C VAL A 48 3.27 5.20 -12.55
N GLY A 49 2.24 4.51 -13.05
CA GLY A 49 1.38 5.04 -14.12
C GLY A 49 0.63 6.30 -13.70
N ALA A 50 0.03 6.28 -12.50
CA ALA A 50 -0.66 7.46 -11.94
C ALA A 50 0.31 8.63 -11.72
N GLY A 51 1.53 8.36 -11.25
CA GLY A 51 2.60 9.34 -11.09
C GLY A 51 3.04 9.95 -12.41
N ALA A 52 3.17 9.12 -13.45
CA ALA A 52 3.50 9.60 -14.79
C ALA A 52 2.41 10.53 -15.35
N VAL A 53 1.12 10.16 -15.21
CA VAL A 53 -0.01 11.00 -15.62
C VAL A 53 -0.02 12.31 -14.83
N LEU A 54 0.17 12.23 -13.52
CA LEU A 54 0.21 13.41 -12.65
C LEU A 54 1.38 14.34 -12.99
N ALA A 55 2.56 13.78 -13.26
CA ALA A 55 3.73 14.53 -13.68
C ALA A 55 3.52 15.17 -15.07
N TYR A 56 2.94 14.43 -16.00
CA TYR A 56 2.60 14.96 -17.31
C TYR A 56 1.64 16.14 -17.20
N ASP A 57 0.54 15.98 -16.46
CA ASP A 57 -0.46 17.07 -16.29
C ASP A 57 0.15 18.30 -15.60
N THR A 58 0.95 18.10 -14.53
CA THR A 58 1.39 19.22 -13.69
C THR A 58 2.71 19.86 -14.11
N ARG A 59 3.51 19.20 -14.97
CA ARG A 59 4.85 19.66 -15.35
C ARG A 59 5.08 19.81 -16.86
N LEU A 60 4.38 19.03 -17.68
CA LEU A 60 4.64 18.98 -19.12
C LEU A 60 3.53 19.60 -19.96
N ARG A 61 2.29 19.63 -19.46
CA ARG A 61 1.19 20.30 -20.17
C ARG A 61 1.30 21.82 -20.04
N PRO A 62 1.03 22.57 -21.13
CA PRO A 62 0.97 24.04 -21.06
C PRO A 62 -0.08 24.56 -20.06
N VAL A 63 -1.20 23.84 -19.92
CA VAL A 63 -2.26 24.15 -18.97
C VAL A 63 -2.61 22.85 -18.21
N SER A 64 -2.30 22.83 -16.93
CA SER A 64 -2.64 21.69 -16.07
C SER A 64 -4.12 21.69 -15.74
N TRP A 65 -4.77 20.54 -15.98
CA TRP A 65 -6.18 20.34 -15.61
C TRP A 65 -6.36 20.30 -14.10
N LEU A 66 -5.46 19.61 -13.39
CA LEU A 66 -5.52 19.49 -11.95
C LEU A 66 -5.35 20.84 -11.25
N LEU A 67 -4.35 21.62 -11.71
CA LEU A 67 -4.10 22.96 -11.20
C LEU A 67 -5.27 23.90 -11.48
N GLY A 68 -5.84 23.83 -12.67
CA GLY A 68 -7.01 24.63 -13.06
C GLY A 68 -8.26 24.29 -12.27
N ARG A 69 -8.45 22.99 -11.90
CA ARG A 69 -9.67 22.53 -11.22
C ARG A 69 -9.59 22.64 -9.69
N TRP A 70 -8.43 22.41 -9.09
CA TRP A 70 -8.25 22.36 -7.64
C TRP A 70 -7.08 23.17 -7.09
N GLY A 71 -6.41 23.95 -7.95
CA GLY A 71 -5.31 24.80 -7.55
C GLY A 71 -4.07 24.03 -7.06
N VAL A 72 -3.16 24.75 -6.44
CA VAL A 72 -1.92 24.19 -5.87
C VAL A 72 -2.19 23.13 -4.81
N ARG A 73 -3.27 23.33 -4.04
CA ARG A 73 -3.75 22.35 -3.07
C ARG A 73 -4.02 20.99 -3.69
N GLY A 74 -4.79 20.95 -4.78
CA GLY A 74 -5.13 19.68 -5.45
C GLY A 74 -3.90 18.94 -5.93
N VAL A 75 -2.93 19.66 -6.47
CA VAL A 75 -1.65 19.09 -6.92
C VAL A 75 -0.88 18.49 -5.73
N ARG A 76 -0.75 19.22 -4.63
CA ARG A 76 -0.04 18.74 -3.43
C ARG A 76 -0.72 17.51 -2.83
N VAL A 77 -2.04 17.56 -2.64
CA VAL A 77 -2.81 16.44 -2.09
C VAL A 77 -2.69 15.21 -2.98
N ALA A 78 -2.75 15.35 -4.30
CA ALA A 78 -2.60 14.24 -5.24
C ALA A 78 -1.23 13.56 -5.14
N TRP A 79 -0.14 14.32 -5.06
CA TRP A 79 1.21 13.77 -4.87
C TRP A 79 1.37 13.07 -3.52
N VAL A 80 0.84 13.67 -2.45
CA VAL A 80 0.89 13.07 -1.10
C VAL A 80 0.03 11.80 -1.04
N ALA A 81 -1.15 11.81 -1.67
CA ALA A 81 -2.01 10.62 -1.76
C ALA A 81 -1.34 9.50 -2.55
N LEU A 82 -0.67 9.80 -3.65
CA LEU A 82 0.09 8.83 -4.43
C LEU A 82 1.25 8.22 -3.63
N ALA A 83 1.99 9.06 -2.90
CA ALA A 83 3.04 8.58 -2.00
C ALA A 83 2.47 7.71 -0.86
N ALA A 84 1.32 8.10 -0.29
CA ALA A 84 0.65 7.35 0.75
C ALA A 84 0.13 6.00 0.26
N LEU A 85 -0.43 5.94 -0.94
CA LEU A 85 -0.83 4.68 -1.60
C LEU A 85 0.37 3.74 -1.76
N SER A 86 1.51 4.26 -2.22
CA SER A 86 2.71 3.44 -2.44
C SER A 86 3.32 2.97 -1.13
N ILE A 87 3.57 3.91 -0.19
CA ILE A 87 4.34 3.65 1.04
C ILE A 87 3.45 3.06 2.15
N GLY A 88 2.20 3.51 2.25
CA GLY A 88 1.28 3.08 3.30
C GLY A 88 0.32 1.97 2.88
N GLY A 89 0.00 1.86 1.58
CA GLY A 89 -0.89 0.83 1.06
C GLY A 89 -0.14 -0.41 0.55
N ILE A 90 0.91 -0.25 -0.27
CA ILE A 90 1.56 -1.38 -0.95
C ILE A 90 2.78 -1.89 -0.19
N LEU A 91 3.66 -0.99 0.26
CA LEU A 91 4.96 -1.36 0.80
C LEU A 91 4.91 -2.25 2.07
N PRO A 92 3.97 -2.04 3.02
CA PRO A 92 3.88 -2.92 4.20
C PRO A 92 3.55 -4.36 3.83
N ASP A 93 2.78 -4.58 2.80
CA ASP A 93 2.41 -5.92 2.35
C ASP A 93 3.57 -6.64 1.66
N LEU A 94 4.44 -5.89 1.01
CA LEU A 94 5.68 -6.43 0.46
C LEU A 94 6.59 -6.98 1.56
N MET A 95 6.55 -6.38 2.77
CA MET A 95 7.35 -6.79 3.93
C MET A 95 6.68 -7.86 4.80
N THR A 96 5.44 -8.25 4.50
CA THR A 96 4.71 -9.23 5.32
C THR A 96 4.48 -10.55 4.58
N ASN A 97 3.59 -10.56 3.62
CA ASN A 97 3.16 -11.78 2.92
C ASN A 97 3.48 -11.76 1.42
N GLY A 98 4.11 -10.69 0.95
CA GLY A 98 4.45 -10.50 -0.44
C GLY A 98 3.34 -9.90 -1.30
N VAL A 99 3.76 -9.31 -2.41
CA VAL A 99 2.94 -8.57 -3.36
C VAL A 99 3.39 -8.88 -4.78
N ASN A 100 2.45 -8.94 -5.71
CA ASN A 100 2.75 -9.05 -7.13
C ASN A 100 3.01 -7.65 -7.74
N VAL A 101 4.24 -7.16 -7.54
CA VAL A 101 4.62 -5.75 -7.82
C VAL A 101 4.58 -5.36 -9.29
N PHE A 102 4.65 -6.31 -10.22
CA PHE A 102 4.69 -6.05 -11.66
C PHE A 102 3.46 -6.56 -12.42
N TYR A 103 2.44 -7.03 -11.70
CA TYR A 103 1.20 -7.47 -12.33
C TYR A 103 0.55 -6.33 -13.14
N PRO A 104 -0.01 -6.58 -14.34
CA PRO A 104 -0.16 -7.88 -15.01
C PRO A 104 1.02 -8.28 -15.93
N PHE A 105 2.08 -7.49 -16.02
CA PHE A 105 3.17 -7.71 -16.99
C PHE A 105 4.07 -8.88 -16.60
N TYR A 106 4.22 -9.12 -15.30
CA TYR A 106 5.02 -10.21 -14.77
C TYR A 106 4.35 -10.77 -13.53
N ASP A 107 3.72 -11.95 -13.67
CA ASP A 107 2.93 -12.57 -12.62
C ASP A 107 3.80 -13.39 -11.67
N ARG A 108 4.46 -12.69 -10.75
CA ARG A 108 5.23 -13.28 -9.65
C ARG A 108 5.08 -12.43 -8.40
N PHE A 109 5.05 -13.12 -7.26
CA PHE A 109 5.06 -12.46 -5.96
C PHE A 109 6.48 -12.19 -5.49
N PHE A 110 6.65 -11.06 -4.86
CA PHE A 110 7.89 -10.62 -4.24
C PHE A 110 7.64 -10.40 -2.76
N THR A 111 8.58 -10.83 -1.92
CA THR A 111 8.57 -10.56 -0.49
C THR A 111 9.94 -10.01 -0.12
N VAL A 112 9.94 -8.87 0.55
CA VAL A 112 11.18 -8.29 1.09
C VAL A 112 11.40 -8.88 2.47
N ASP A 113 12.38 -9.75 2.60
CA ASP A 113 12.77 -10.37 3.86
C ASP A 113 14.25 -10.09 4.13
N GLY A 114 14.59 -9.88 5.39
CA GLY A 114 15.97 -9.62 5.79
C GLY A 114 16.08 -9.19 7.24
N GLU A 115 17.22 -9.48 7.86
CA GLU A 115 17.52 -9.04 9.22
C GLU A 115 18.92 -8.43 9.32
N LEU A 116 19.05 -7.47 10.23
CA LEU A 116 20.34 -7.01 10.74
C LEU A 116 20.28 -7.07 12.26
N LEU A 117 21.11 -7.90 12.85
CA LEU A 117 21.21 -7.98 14.32
C LEU A 117 22.66 -8.02 14.77
N LEU A 118 22.88 -7.52 15.95
CA LEU A 118 24.16 -7.59 16.65
C LEU A 118 24.02 -8.61 17.78
N SER A 119 24.84 -9.66 17.75
CA SER A 119 24.81 -10.72 18.75
C SER A 119 26.16 -10.79 19.47
N ASN A 120 26.15 -10.95 20.78
CA ASN A 120 27.35 -11.21 21.57
C ASN A 120 27.96 -12.57 21.30
N GLN A 121 27.22 -13.47 20.67
CA GLN A 121 27.69 -14.83 20.33
C GLN A 121 28.00 -15.00 18.85
N ARG A 122 27.19 -14.36 17.96
CA ARG A 122 27.28 -14.51 16.52
C ARG A 122 27.94 -13.32 15.81
N GLY A 123 28.23 -12.23 16.57
CA GLY A 123 28.69 -10.98 15.97
C GLY A 123 27.62 -10.26 15.19
N VAL A 124 27.99 -9.63 14.09
CA VAL A 124 27.06 -8.98 13.16
C VAL A 124 26.45 -10.05 12.27
N VAL A 125 25.15 -10.23 12.37
CA VAL A 125 24.38 -11.08 11.46
C VAL A 125 23.61 -10.19 10.52
N GLN A 126 23.89 -10.28 9.24
CA GLN A 126 23.18 -9.57 8.20
C GLN A 126 22.74 -10.57 7.14
N THR A 127 21.44 -10.65 6.92
CA THR A 127 20.88 -11.27 5.74
C THR A 127 20.54 -10.16 4.77
N PHE A 128 21.01 -10.26 3.54
CA PHE A 128 20.61 -9.30 2.52
C PHE A 128 19.13 -9.50 2.20
N VAL A 129 18.44 -8.39 1.97
CA VAL A 129 17.08 -8.42 1.49
C VAL A 129 17.04 -9.20 0.18
N ASP A 130 16.34 -10.29 0.15
CA ASP A 130 16.07 -11.03 -1.07
C ASP A 130 14.95 -10.32 -1.83
N LEU A 131 15.29 -9.73 -2.95
CA LEU A 131 14.35 -9.06 -3.86
C LEU A 131 13.99 -9.96 -5.05
N SER A 132 14.38 -11.22 -5.03
CA SER A 132 14.01 -12.15 -6.10
C SER A 132 12.51 -12.43 -6.08
N ALA A 133 11.97 -12.65 -7.28
CA ALA A 133 10.61 -13.14 -7.41
C ALA A 133 10.52 -14.56 -6.86
N ASP A 134 9.49 -14.85 -6.08
CA ASP A 134 9.20 -16.23 -5.70
C ASP A 134 8.88 -17.05 -6.97
N PRO A 135 9.69 -18.04 -7.32
CA PRO A 135 9.53 -18.77 -8.58
C PRO A 135 8.26 -19.62 -8.63
N GLN A 136 7.64 -19.88 -7.48
CA GLN A 136 6.47 -20.75 -7.38
C GLN A 136 5.16 -19.98 -7.22
N ARG A 137 5.17 -18.72 -6.74
CA ARG A 137 3.97 -17.96 -6.42
C ARG A 137 3.50 -17.08 -7.57
N THR A 138 2.27 -17.35 -8.02
CA THR A 138 1.55 -16.60 -9.07
C THR A 138 0.12 -16.31 -8.64
N THR A 139 -0.61 -15.50 -9.38
CA THR A 139 -2.06 -15.27 -9.14
C THR A 139 -2.89 -16.56 -9.27
N GLU A 140 -2.37 -17.57 -9.96
CA GLU A 140 -3.07 -18.85 -10.13
C GLU A 140 -3.05 -19.75 -8.90
N ASN A 141 -2.01 -19.65 -8.07
CA ASN A 141 -1.77 -20.57 -6.96
C ASN A 141 -1.57 -19.89 -5.60
N THR A 142 -1.64 -18.56 -5.56
CA THR A 142 -1.48 -17.80 -4.32
C THR A 142 -2.82 -17.23 -3.89
N HIS A 143 -3.28 -17.64 -2.70
CA HIS A 143 -4.53 -17.21 -2.10
C HIS A 143 -4.30 -16.77 -0.66
N TYR A 144 -5.08 -15.81 -0.23
CA TYR A 144 -5.01 -15.28 1.13
C TYR A 144 -6.35 -15.51 1.83
N TRP A 145 -6.31 -16.04 3.04
CA TRP A 145 -7.48 -16.30 3.89
C TRP A 145 -8.08 -15.02 4.48
N THR A 146 -7.90 -13.91 3.81
CA THR A 146 -8.37 -12.60 4.26
C THR A 146 -9.50 -12.12 3.33
N GLY A 147 -10.48 -11.48 3.94
CA GLY A 147 -11.58 -10.89 3.20
C GLY A 147 -12.38 -11.89 2.39
N VAL A 148 -12.46 -11.65 1.10
CA VAL A 148 -13.28 -12.41 0.14
C VAL A 148 -12.42 -13.03 -0.98
N ASP A 149 -11.20 -13.44 -0.67
CA ASP A 149 -10.33 -14.11 -1.64
C ASP A 149 -10.69 -15.61 -1.73
N PRO A 150 -11.47 -16.04 -2.75
CA PRO A 150 -11.84 -17.42 -2.90
C PRO A 150 -10.66 -18.27 -3.36
N THR A 151 -10.57 -19.49 -2.86
CA THR A 151 -9.62 -20.48 -3.39
C THR A 151 -10.07 -21.03 -4.73
N ARG A 152 -9.13 -21.44 -5.58
CA ARG A 152 -9.47 -22.21 -6.79
C ARG A 152 -10.05 -23.58 -6.44
N GLY A 153 -11.16 -23.93 -7.05
CA GLY A 153 -11.86 -25.18 -6.81
C GLY A 153 -12.87 -25.10 -5.67
N ALA A 154 -13.24 -26.23 -5.11
CA ALA A 154 -14.16 -26.27 -3.97
C ALA A 154 -13.47 -25.72 -2.72
N GLU A 155 -13.99 -24.63 -2.17
CA GLU A 155 -13.55 -24.18 -0.86
C GLU A 155 -13.92 -25.20 0.22
N PRO A 156 -13.06 -25.40 1.23
CA PRO A 156 -13.45 -26.16 2.41
C PRO A 156 -14.69 -25.54 3.06
N GLU A 157 -15.56 -26.39 3.60
CA GLU A 157 -16.67 -25.90 4.42
C GLU A 157 -16.12 -25.13 5.63
N ASN A 158 -16.77 -24.03 5.99
CA ASN A 158 -16.42 -23.19 7.14
C ASN A 158 -15.04 -22.52 7.08
N VAL A 159 -14.63 -22.04 5.93
CA VAL A 159 -13.40 -21.22 5.81
C VAL A 159 -13.51 -19.95 6.66
N GLU A 160 -12.58 -19.78 7.59
CA GLU A 160 -12.48 -18.55 8.35
C GLU A 160 -12.01 -17.40 7.47
N ARG A 161 -12.79 -16.31 7.41
CA ARG A 161 -12.42 -15.08 6.71
C ARG A 161 -11.94 -14.06 7.74
N ILE A 162 -10.69 -13.62 7.62
CA ILE A 162 -10.05 -12.74 8.58
C ILE A 162 -9.88 -11.36 7.98
N PHE A 163 -10.30 -10.32 8.73
CA PHE A 163 -10.02 -8.93 8.45
C PHE A 163 -9.13 -8.38 9.58
N PRO A 164 -7.81 -8.54 9.48
CA PRO A 164 -6.92 -8.15 10.55
C PRO A 164 -6.83 -6.63 10.67
N VAL A 165 -7.14 -6.11 11.84
CA VAL A 165 -6.97 -4.68 12.15
C VAL A 165 -5.57 -4.43 12.71
N VAL A 166 -5.12 -5.28 13.62
CA VAL A 166 -3.80 -5.25 14.23
C VAL A 166 -3.36 -6.68 14.52
N ARG A 167 -2.16 -7.06 14.11
CA ARG A 167 -1.59 -8.39 14.35
C ARG A 167 -0.44 -8.42 15.35
N SER A 168 0.07 -7.25 15.75
CA SER A 168 1.18 -7.17 16.71
C SER A 168 1.12 -5.91 17.55
N GLY A 169 1.76 -5.93 18.73
CA GLY A 169 1.89 -4.74 19.57
C GLY A 169 2.63 -3.60 18.87
N PHE A 170 3.57 -3.91 18.00
CA PHE A 170 4.26 -2.89 17.20
C PHE A 170 3.30 -2.19 16.23
N GLN A 171 2.45 -2.93 15.52
CA GLN A 171 1.42 -2.35 14.65
C GLN A 171 0.46 -1.46 15.46
N LEU A 172 0.03 -1.92 16.64
CA LEU A 172 -0.82 -1.13 17.52
C LEU A 172 -0.14 0.17 17.95
N LEU A 173 1.14 0.12 18.31
CA LEU A 173 1.93 1.30 18.64
C LEU A 173 1.99 2.29 17.45
N VAL A 174 2.22 1.81 16.24
CA VAL A 174 2.26 2.65 15.02
C VAL A 174 0.91 3.32 14.78
N VAL A 175 -0.21 2.59 14.97
CA VAL A 175 -1.57 3.14 14.86
C VAL A 175 -1.79 4.25 15.89
N PHE A 176 -1.41 4.04 17.16
CA PHE A 176 -1.53 5.06 18.21
C PHE A 176 -0.65 6.28 17.94
N LEU A 177 0.60 6.10 17.51
CA LEU A 177 1.47 7.20 17.15
C LEU A 177 0.91 8.02 15.98
N GLY A 178 0.36 7.34 14.97
CA GLY A 178 -0.32 8.00 13.85
C GLY A 178 -1.53 8.81 14.30
N ALA A 179 -2.40 8.21 15.10
CA ALA A 179 -3.59 8.88 15.64
C ALA A 179 -3.22 10.08 16.54
N PHE A 180 -2.21 9.92 17.41
CA PHE A 180 -1.70 10.99 18.26
C PHE A 180 -1.12 12.14 17.46
N THR A 181 -0.29 11.83 16.45
CA THR A 181 0.32 12.85 15.57
C THR A 181 -0.75 13.64 14.80
N LEU A 182 -1.75 12.96 14.24
CA LEU A 182 -2.84 13.62 13.54
C LEU A 182 -3.69 14.45 14.50
N GLY A 183 -4.05 13.90 15.65
CA GLY A 183 -4.84 14.62 16.67
C GLY A 183 -4.12 15.84 17.21
N GLY A 184 -2.83 15.72 17.53
CA GLY A 184 -1.98 16.84 17.97
C GLY A 184 -1.87 17.94 16.91
N ARG A 185 -1.70 17.55 15.65
CA ARG A 185 -1.65 18.53 14.55
C ARG A 185 -2.99 19.25 14.38
N PHE A 186 -4.11 18.54 14.40
CA PHE A 186 -5.44 19.15 14.35
C PHE A 186 -5.75 20.05 15.56
N TRP A 187 -5.17 19.74 16.72
CA TRP A 187 -5.30 20.64 17.87
C TRP A 187 -4.48 21.91 17.69
N ALA A 188 -3.22 21.79 17.25
CA ALA A 188 -2.34 22.94 17.07
C ALA A 188 -2.82 23.94 16.01
N GLU A 189 -3.70 23.53 15.12
CA GLU A 189 -4.28 24.37 14.06
C GLU A 189 -5.65 24.96 14.40
N ARG A 190 -6.14 24.76 15.62
CA ARG A 190 -7.37 25.41 16.14
C ARG A 190 -7.07 26.77 16.75
#